data_b0b7f5fb6c7e05570be0bca1b3980ce9
#
_entry.id   b0b7f5fb6c7e05570be0bca1b3980ce9
#
_cell.length_a   1.000
_cell.length_b   1.000
_cell.length_c   1.000
_cell.angle_alpha   90.00
_cell.angle_beta   90.00
_cell.angle_gamma   90.00
#
_symmetry.space_group_name_H-M   'P 1'
#
loop_
_entity.id
_entity.type
_entity.pdbx_description
1 polymer ?
#
loop_
_entity_poly.entity_id
_entity_poly.type
_entity_poly.pdbx_seq_one_letter_code
_entity_poly.pdbx_strand_id
1 'polypeptide(L)'
;MLDDNISNARNANPSLMNGEAKCPVSHGSSDQHTNRAQSNKEWWPEQVNLSILHQHDKKTNPMSEGFNYKNEFEKLDYNALKKDLNDLMTDSQEWWPADYGHYGPFFIRMTWHAAGTYRTADGRGGGGTGSQRFAPTNSWPDNTNLDKARRLLWPIKQKYGKRISWADLIILTGNVAIESMGGKTFGFGGGRVDIWGPEDDIFWGKETEWLANERYTGDRALDQPLGAVQMGLIYVNPQGPDGNPDPLASAKDIRETFGRMAMNDYETVALTAGGHTFGKAHGAASEDHKGTEPEGANLEEMGFGWESDHGKGIGRDTITSGIEGPWTPNPTKWDNGYFDMLFGYEWELVKSPAGAHQWHPVSPKDEDLAPDVEDSSVKVTTIMTTADMAMREDPSYRKISKHFHENPDEFADAFARAWFKLLHRDMGPKKRYLGPEVPDEELIWQDPIPEGNTDYNVDDVKSKIESSNLTIQEMIETAWASASTFRGSDLRGGANGARIRLSPQKDWEANKPEQLEKVLKVLEPIADSSGASIADVIVLA
;
A
#
# COMPACT_ATOMS: atom_id res chain seq x y z
N MET A 1 -23.37 30.08 -13.97
CA MET A 1 -24.57 29.60 -13.26
C MET A 1 -24.24 28.59 -12.14
N LEU A 2 -23.00 28.23 -11.94
CA LEU A 2 -22.57 27.34 -10.84
C LEU A 2 -22.14 28.10 -9.57
N ASP A 3 -21.79 29.36 -9.70
CA ASP A 3 -21.34 30.19 -8.55
C ASP A 3 -22.46 30.66 -7.61
N ASP A 4 -23.69 30.71 -8.09
CA ASP A 4 -24.81 31.24 -7.28
C ASP A 4 -25.36 30.18 -6.28
N ASN A 5 -25.15 28.92 -6.50
CA ASN A 5 -25.62 27.86 -5.57
C ASN A 5 -24.67 27.66 -4.38
N ILE A 6 -23.38 27.91 -4.55
CA ILE A 6 -22.39 27.81 -3.47
C ILE A 6 -22.49 29.00 -2.51
N SER A 7 -22.83 30.17 -3.02
CA SER A 7 -23.02 31.36 -2.18
C SER A 7 -24.27 31.28 -1.28
N ASN A 8 -25.31 30.58 -1.72
CA ASN A 8 -26.54 30.43 -0.93
C ASN A 8 -26.39 29.43 0.24
N ALA A 9 -25.51 28.44 0.12
CA ALA A 9 -25.20 27.52 1.22
C ALA A 9 -24.40 28.17 2.37
N ARG A 10 -23.61 29.22 2.04
CA ARG A 10 -22.80 29.97 3.03
C ARG A 10 -23.61 31.02 3.80
N ASN A 11 -24.79 31.38 3.34
CA ASN A 11 -25.67 32.35 3.98
C ASN A 11 -26.85 31.70 4.71
N ALA A 12 -26.82 30.40 4.94
CA ALA A 12 -27.79 29.75 5.82
C ALA A 12 -27.63 30.32 7.23
N ASN A 13 -28.66 31.00 7.70
CA ASN A 13 -28.68 31.65 9.01
C ASN A 13 -28.36 30.61 10.11
N PRO A 14 -27.31 30.75 10.91
CA PRO A 14 -26.98 29.83 11.99
C PRO A 14 -28.13 29.60 13.00
N SER A 15 -29.07 30.52 13.09
CA SER A 15 -30.24 30.39 13.97
C SER A 15 -31.27 29.35 13.50
N LEU A 16 -31.21 28.92 12.23
CA LEU A 16 -32.09 27.86 11.72
C LEU A 16 -31.51 26.46 11.94
N MET A 17 -30.19 26.38 12.18
CA MET A 17 -29.56 25.09 12.57
C MET A 17 -29.71 24.78 14.07
N ASN A 18 -30.09 25.75 14.89
CA ASN A 18 -30.45 25.54 16.30
C ASN A 18 -31.94 25.25 16.51
N GLY A 19 -32.70 25.01 15.46
CA GLY A 19 -34.05 24.50 15.56
C GLY A 19 -34.02 23.12 16.17
N GLU A 20 -34.81 22.93 17.24
CA GLU A 20 -35.00 21.68 18.00
C GLU A 20 -35.59 20.56 17.13
N ALA A 21 -34.99 20.22 16.03
CA ALA A 21 -35.25 18.93 15.38
C ALA A 21 -34.54 17.85 16.20
N LYS A 22 -35.18 17.42 17.26
CA LYS A 22 -34.80 16.24 18.01
C LYS A 22 -35.03 15.02 17.12
N CYS A 23 -34.11 14.78 16.17
CA CYS A 23 -34.06 13.53 15.45
C CYS A 23 -33.67 12.43 16.43
N PRO A 24 -34.43 11.31 16.56
CA PRO A 24 -34.02 10.18 17.40
C PRO A 24 -32.63 9.63 17.09
N VAL A 25 -32.15 9.85 15.87
CA VAL A 25 -30.81 9.46 15.42
C VAL A 25 -29.70 10.30 16.08
N SER A 26 -30.00 11.52 16.53
CA SER A 26 -29.02 12.33 17.27
C SER A 26 -28.72 11.79 18.67
N HIS A 27 -29.60 10.93 19.21
CA HIS A 27 -29.37 10.28 20.50
C HIS A 27 -28.44 9.07 20.42
N GLY A 28 -28.35 8.40 19.25
CA GLY A 28 -27.37 7.33 19.03
C GLY A 28 -25.94 7.89 18.82
N SER A 29 -25.82 9.08 18.28
CA SER A 29 -24.53 9.77 18.17
C SER A 29 -24.06 10.37 19.49
N SER A 30 -24.94 10.57 20.49
CA SER A 30 -24.55 11.10 21.79
C SER A 30 -23.69 10.13 22.60
N ASP A 31 -23.83 8.82 22.41
CA ASP A 31 -22.96 7.84 23.06
C ASP A 31 -21.59 7.76 22.41
N GLN A 32 -21.49 7.99 21.11
CA GLN A 32 -20.20 8.23 20.45
C GLN A 32 -19.65 9.64 20.77
N HIS A 33 -20.52 10.62 20.94
CA HIS A 33 -20.16 11.97 21.36
C HIS A 33 -19.75 12.06 22.82
N THR A 34 -20.22 11.21 23.73
CA THR A 34 -19.75 11.22 25.11
C THR A 34 -18.27 10.87 25.22
N ASN A 35 -17.74 10.06 24.34
CA ASN A 35 -16.29 9.84 24.26
C ASN A 35 -15.56 10.98 23.53
N ARG A 36 -16.21 11.68 22.57
CA ARG A 36 -15.66 12.84 21.87
C ARG A 36 -15.91 14.15 22.58
N ALA A 37 -17.07 14.31 23.23
CA ALA A 37 -17.43 15.52 23.98
C ALA A 37 -16.49 15.85 25.14
N GLN A 38 -15.58 14.94 25.46
CA GLN A 38 -14.53 15.13 26.44
C GLN A 38 -13.17 15.44 25.81
N SER A 39 -13.10 15.55 24.49
CA SER A 39 -11.85 15.91 23.83
C SER A 39 -11.61 17.41 23.87
N ASN A 40 -10.36 17.80 24.05
CA ASN A 40 -9.96 19.21 24.02
C ASN A 40 -10.34 19.89 22.71
N LYS A 41 -10.41 19.17 21.60
CA LYS A 41 -10.76 19.70 20.28
C LYS A 41 -12.20 20.22 20.21
N GLU A 42 -13.14 19.57 20.89
CA GLU A 42 -14.54 19.99 20.89
C GLU A 42 -14.81 21.19 21.82
N TRP A 43 -14.14 21.22 22.96
CA TRP A 43 -14.25 22.33 23.91
C TRP A 43 -13.38 23.53 23.53
N TRP A 44 -12.21 23.28 22.94
CA TRP A 44 -11.24 24.28 22.53
C TRP A 44 -10.65 23.89 21.16
N PRO A 45 -11.29 24.26 20.05
CA PRO A 45 -10.87 23.86 18.72
C PRO A 45 -9.43 24.24 18.36
N GLU A 46 -8.89 25.27 19.01
CA GLU A 46 -7.52 25.75 18.80
C GLU A 46 -6.48 25.05 19.70
N GLN A 47 -6.92 24.16 20.58
CA GLN A 47 -6.02 23.39 21.44
C GLN A 47 -5.51 22.13 20.73
N VAL A 48 -4.44 21.55 21.29
CA VAL A 48 -3.87 20.30 20.79
C VAL A 48 -4.94 19.21 20.76
N ASN A 49 -5.08 18.56 19.63
CA ASN A 49 -5.99 17.41 19.49
C ASN A 49 -5.39 16.19 20.21
N LEU A 50 -5.96 15.81 21.34
CA LEU A 50 -5.54 14.65 22.11
C LEU A 50 -6.31 13.36 21.75
N SER A 51 -7.26 13.40 20.81
CA SER A 51 -8.00 12.20 20.41
C SER A 51 -7.09 11.11 19.84
N ILE A 52 -5.96 11.51 19.26
CA ILE A 52 -4.92 10.60 18.78
C ILE A 52 -4.40 9.63 19.85
N LEU A 53 -4.40 10.02 21.12
CA LEU A 53 -3.98 9.17 22.25
C LEU A 53 -4.92 7.99 22.49
N HIS A 54 -6.13 8.04 21.93
CA HIS A 54 -7.15 7.01 22.03
C HIS A 54 -7.29 6.18 20.74
N GLN A 55 -6.54 6.55 19.70
CA GLN A 55 -6.54 5.81 18.46
C GLN A 55 -6.10 4.37 18.72
N HIS A 56 -6.88 3.41 18.18
CA HIS A 56 -6.65 1.97 18.35
C HIS A 56 -6.66 1.49 19.82
N ASP A 57 -7.33 2.21 20.71
CA ASP A 57 -7.49 1.76 22.09
C ASP A 57 -8.35 0.46 22.18
N LYS A 58 -8.31 -0.17 23.35
CA LYS A 58 -9.07 -1.43 23.57
C LYS A 58 -10.57 -1.28 23.43
N LYS A 59 -11.13 -0.06 23.57
CA LYS A 59 -12.57 0.18 23.47
C LYS A 59 -13.06 0.18 22.03
N THR A 60 -12.19 0.59 21.09
CA THR A 60 -12.51 0.58 19.66
C THR A 60 -12.27 -0.78 19.02
N ASN A 61 -11.50 -1.66 19.67
CA ASN A 61 -11.21 -3.00 19.18
C ASN A 61 -12.38 -3.96 19.50
N PRO A 62 -13.09 -4.50 18.49
CA PRO A 62 -14.21 -5.42 18.71
C PRO A 62 -13.79 -6.82 19.15
N MET A 63 -12.47 -7.11 19.20
CA MET A 63 -11.97 -8.41 19.61
C MET A 63 -11.97 -8.55 21.13
N SER A 64 -12.10 -9.78 21.61
CA SER A 64 -12.04 -10.07 23.05
C SER A 64 -10.68 -9.72 23.65
N GLU A 65 -10.64 -9.43 24.94
CA GLU A 65 -9.41 -9.04 25.66
C GLU A 65 -8.26 -10.05 25.53
N GLY A 66 -8.56 -11.33 25.41
CA GLY A 66 -7.56 -12.41 25.21
C GLY A 66 -7.27 -12.75 23.75
N PHE A 67 -7.75 -11.93 22.80
CA PHE A 67 -7.53 -12.19 21.37
C PHE A 67 -6.05 -12.10 21.00
N ASN A 68 -5.56 -13.16 20.34
CA ASN A 68 -4.22 -13.21 19.78
C ASN A 68 -4.31 -13.68 18.32
N TYR A 69 -3.99 -12.81 17.38
CA TYR A 69 -4.15 -13.10 15.96
C TYR A 69 -3.28 -14.27 15.49
N LYS A 70 -2.04 -14.39 15.97
CA LYS A 70 -1.18 -15.52 15.63
C LYS A 70 -1.86 -16.85 15.98
N ASN A 71 -2.40 -16.96 17.20
CA ASN A 71 -3.09 -18.19 17.65
C ASN A 71 -4.38 -18.46 16.85
N GLU A 72 -5.04 -17.44 16.33
CA GLU A 72 -6.22 -17.62 15.47
C GLU A 72 -5.80 -17.99 14.05
N PHE A 73 -4.75 -17.38 13.50
CA PHE A 73 -4.21 -17.72 12.19
C PHE A 73 -3.70 -19.16 12.12
N GLU A 74 -3.08 -19.67 13.18
CA GLU A 74 -2.62 -21.07 13.26
C GLU A 74 -3.76 -22.10 13.16
N LYS A 75 -5.01 -21.69 13.38
CA LYS A 75 -6.22 -22.52 13.21
C LYS A 75 -6.81 -22.44 11.80
N LEU A 76 -6.22 -21.62 10.92
CA LEU A 76 -6.70 -21.42 9.58
C LEU A 76 -6.39 -22.63 8.71
N ASP A 77 -7.40 -23.16 8.02
CA ASP A 77 -7.16 -24.04 6.88
C ASP A 77 -6.74 -23.17 5.68
N TYR A 78 -5.43 -22.98 5.56
CA TYR A 78 -4.82 -22.10 4.56
C TYR A 78 -5.10 -22.59 3.13
N ASN A 79 -5.06 -23.89 2.90
CA ASN A 79 -5.31 -24.46 1.57
C ASN A 79 -6.77 -24.31 1.16
N ALA A 80 -7.71 -24.49 2.09
CA ALA A 80 -9.12 -24.24 1.84
C ALA A 80 -9.40 -22.77 1.56
N LEU A 81 -8.73 -21.85 2.26
CA LEU A 81 -8.84 -20.42 1.98
C LEU A 81 -8.32 -20.08 0.58
N LYS A 82 -7.14 -20.56 0.19
CA LYS A 82 -6.60 -20.34 -1.18
C LYS A 82 -7.52 -20.90 -2.25
N LYS A 83 -8.11 -22.07 -1.99
CA LYS A 83 -9.08 -22.65 -2.90
C LYS A 83 -10.32 -21.77 -3.07
N ASP A 84 -10.91 -21.30 -1.97
CA ASP A 84 -12.09 -20.43 -2.03
C ASP A 84 -11.76 -19.10 -2.75
N LEU A 85 -10.59 -18.53 -2.53
CA LEU A 85 -10.12 -17.35 -3.25
C LEU A 85 -9.95 -17.63 -4.75
N ASN A 86 -9.38 -18.78 -5.10
CA ASN A 86 -9.23 -19.17 -6.51
C ASN A 86 -10.58 -19.41 -7.20
N ASP A 87 -11.51 -20.04 -6.51
CA ASP A 87 -12.87 -20.25 -7.02
C ASP A 87 -13.59 -18.91 -7.26
N LEU A 88 -13.41 -17.93 -6.38
CA LEU A 88 -13.95 -16.58 -6.53
C LEU A 88 -13.45 -15.86 -7.78
N MET A 89 -12.22 -16.14 -8.25
CA MET A 89 -11.64 -15.41 -9.39
C MET A 89 -12.53 -15.47 -10.64
N THR A 90 -13.26 -16.56 -10.83
CA THR A 90 -14.12 -16.77 -12.01
C THR A 90 -15.62 -16.85 -11.67
N ASP A 91 -16.00 -16.63 -10.41
CA ASP A 91 -17.39 -16.58 -9.97
C ASP A 91 -17.98 -15.17 -10.14
N SER A 92 -18.22 -14.79 -11.40
CA SER A 92 -18.69 -13.46 -11.78
C SER A 92 -20.08 -13.16 -11.23
N GLN A 93 -20.22 -12.05 -10.51
CA GLN A 93 -21.47 -11.62 -9.87
C GLN A 93 -22.22 -10.62 -10.74
N GLU A 94 -23.54 -10.76 -10.86
CA GLU A 94 -24.39 -9.87 -11.68
C GLU A 94 -24.31 -8.40 -11.23
N TRP A 95 -24.18 -8.16 -9.93
CA TRP A 95 -24.12 -6.80 -9.37
C TRP A 95 -22.78 -6.10 -9.62
N TRP A 96 -21.70 -6.85 -9.91
CA TRP A 96 -20.37 -6.35 -10.29
C TRP A 96 -19.69 -7.41 -11.16
N PRO A 97 -19.93 -7.43 -12.46
CA PRO A 97 -19.39 -8.44 -13.37
C PRO A 97 -17.85 -8.40 -13.44
N ALA A 98 -17.25 -9.58 -13.55
CA ALA A 98 -15.82 -9.71 -13.73
C ALA A 98 -15.42 -9.35 -15.17
N ASP A 99 -14.46 -8.46 -15.32
CA ASP A 99 -13.86 -8.15 -16.63
C ASP A 99 -13.27 -9.41 -17.25
N TYR A 100 -13.56 -9.66 -18.51
CA TYR A 100 -13.10 -10.88 -19.21
C TYR A 100 -13.47 -12.18 -18.48
N GLY A 101 -14.46 -12.16 -17.59
CA GLY A 101 -14.87 -13.29 -16.76
C GLY A 101 -13.90 -13.63 -15.62
N HIS A 102 -12.99 -12.74 -15.23
CA HIS A 102 -11.98 -13.01 -14.21
C HIS A 102 -11.70 -11.80 -13.31
N TYR A 103 -11.91 -11.93 -11.99
CA TYR A 103 -11.65 -10.87 -11.03
C TYR A 103 -10.17 -10.63 -10.71
N GLY A 104 -9.26 -11.47 -11.18
CA GLY A 104 -7.83 -11.38 -10.84
C GLY A 104 -7.24 -9.99 -11.02
N PRO A 105 -7.40 -9.31 -12.18
CA PRO A 105 -6.88 -7.96 -12.36
C PRO A 105 -7.43 -6.95 -11.36
N PHE A 106 -8.71 -7.05 -11.01
CA PHE A 106 -9.36 -6.18 -10.03
C PHE A 106 -8.80 -6.40 -8.62
N PHE A 107 -8.54 -7.65 -8.23
CA PHE A 107 -7.93 -7.97 -6.96
C PHE A 107 -6.43 -7.62 -6.90
N ILE A 108 -5.68 -7.76 -7.99
CA ILE A 108 -4.30 -7.26 -8.08
C ILE A 108 -4.28 -5.76 -7.82
N ARG A 109 -5.17 -5.00 -8.46
CA ARG A 109 -5.29 -3.55 -8.22
C ARG A 109 -5.64 -3.24 -6.77
N MET A 110 -6.59 -3.94 -6.16
CA MET A 110 -6.94 -3.76 -4.74
C MET A 110 -5.73 -3.98 -3.82
N THR A 111 -4.99 -5.06 -4.04
CA THR A 111 -3.80 -5.41 -3.24
C THR A 111 -2.67 -4.41 -3.44
N TRP A 112 -2.40 -4.02 -4.69
CA TRP A 112 -1.44 -2.96 -5.02
C TRP A 112 -1.77 -1.67 -4.27
N HIS A 113 -3.01 -1.20 -4.33
CA HIS A 113 -3.46 0.03 -3.71
C HIS A 113 -3.50 -0.04 -2.17
N ALA A 114 -3.65 -1.23 -1.59
CA ALA A 114 -3.49 -1.41 -0.15
C ALA A 114 -2.02 -1.26 0.28
N ALA A 115 -1.08 -1.83 -0.49
CA ALA A 115 0.34 -1.86 -0.16
C ALA A 115 1.11 -0.62 -0.65
N GLY A 116 0.70 -0.02 -1.77
CA GLY A 116 1.40 1.09 -2.44
C GLY A 116 1.37 2.43 -1.69
N THR A 117 0.63 2.53 -0.61
CA THR A 117 0.60 3.70 0.28
C THR A 117 1.79 3.76 1.24
N TYR A 118 2.62 2.71 1.31
CA TYR A 118 3.79 2.70 2.19
C TYR A 118 4.81 3.76 1.79
N ARG A 119 5.43 4.38 2.81
CA ARG A 119 6.46 5.39 2.64
C ARG A 119 7.64 5.15 3.60
N THR A 120 8.84 5.17 3.04
CA THR A 120 10.08 4.87 3.78
C THR A 120 10.43 5.92 4.82
N ALA A 121 10.01 7.17 4.62
CA ALA A 121 10.40 8.29 5.48
C ALA A 121 9.96 8.10 6.94
N ASP A 122 8.74 7.61 7.17
CA ASP A 122 8.18 7.38 8.50
C ASP A 122 7.61 5.97 8.71
N GLY A 123 7.65 5.12 7.67
CA GLY A 123 7.15 3.75 7.73
C GLY A 123 5.64 3.62 7.81
N ARG A 124 4.89 4.71 7.52
CA ARG A 124 3.43 4.70 7.54
C ARG A 124 2.87 4.26 6.18
N GLY A 125 1.58 3.99 6.16
CA GLY A 125 0.93 3.38 4.99
C GLY A 125 1.22 1.88 4.89
N GLY A 126 0.99 1.32 3.71
CA GLY A 126 1.15 -0.11 3.44
C GLY A 126 -0.08 -0.94 3.74
N GLY A 127 0.04 -2.25 3.48
CA GLY A 127 -1.05 -3.22 3.65
C GLY A 127 -1.18 -3.79 5.06
N GLY A 128 -0.30 -3.40 5.99
CA GLY A 128 -0.12 -4.06 7.29
C GLY A 128 -1.29 -3.99 8.25
N THR A 129 -2.23 -3.07 8.06
CA THR A 129 -3.35 -2.81 8.99
C THR A 129 -4.72 -2.96 8.35
N GLY A 130 -4.80 -3.13 7.03
CA GLY A 130 -6.07 -3.15 6.30
C GLY A 130 -6.76 -1.78 6.27
N SER A 131 -6.01 -0.70 6.36
CA SER A 131 -6.48 0.69 6.41
C SER A 131 -7.27 1.12 5.17
N GLN A 132 -7.10 0.46 4.02
CA GLN A 132 -7.89 0.72 2.81
C GLN A 132 -9.41 0.64 3.04
N ARG A 133 -9.88 0.04 4.14
CA ARG A 133 -11.30 -0.02 4.53
C ARG A 133 -11.83 1.30 5.09
N PHE A 134 -10.96 2.23 5.45
CA PHE A 134 -11.30 3.45 6.20
C PHE A 134 -10.85 4.71 5.48
N ALA A 135 -11.46 5.83 5.88
CA ALA A 135 -11.02 7.16 5.45
C ALA A 135 -9.55 7.43 5.83
N PRO A 136 -8.82 8.23 5.02
CA PRO A 136 -9.25 8.81 3.76
C PRO A 136 -9.06 7.85 2.57
N THR A 137 -8.31 6.76 2.75
CA THR A 137 -7.84 5.92 1.64
C THR A 137 -8.96 5.18 0.91
N ASN A 138 -10.06 4.80 1.61
CA ASN A 138 -11.22 4.18 0.98
C ASN A 138 -11.92 5.10 -0.03
N SER A 139 -11.74 6.41 0.08
CA SER A 139 -12.40 7.45 -0.72
C SER A 139 -11.45 8.23 -1.64
N TRP A 140 -10.19 7.82 -1.73
CA TRP A 140 -9.29 8.41 -2.71
C TRP A 140 -9.73 8.11 -4.15
N PRO A 141 -9.61 9.07 -5.09
CA PRO A 141 -10.00 8.88 -6.49
C PRO A 141 -9.37 7.65 -7.13
N ASP A 142 -8.10 7.36 -6.79
CA ASP A 142 -7.38 6.20 -7.31
C ASP A 142 -7.91 4.86 -6.78
N ASN A 143 -8.65 4.88 -5.69
CA ASN A 143 -9.33 3.71 -5.11
C ASN A 143 -10.78 3.55 -5.61
N THR A 144 -11.18 4.29 -6.66
CA THR A 144 -12.51 4.17 -7.27
C THR A 144 -12.87 2.70 -7.52
N ASN A 145 -14.04 2.31 -7.06
CA ASN A 145 -14.63 0.96 -7.17
C ASN A 145 -13.94 -0.16 -6.34
N LEU A 146 -12.88 0.11 -5.58
CA LEU A 146 -12.26 -0.92 -4.73
C LEU A 146 -13.12 -1.31 -3.50
N ASP A 147 -14.13 -0.53 -3.15
CA ASP A 147 -15.20 -0.90 -2.23
C ASP A 147 -15.92 -2.17 -2.70
N LYS A 148 -16.17 -2.31 -4.02
CA LYS A 148 -16.75 -3.52 -4.63
C LYS A 148 -15.80 -4.71 -4.52
N ALA A 149 -14.51 -4.52 -4.74
CA ALA A 149 -13.51 -5.59 -4.57
C ALA A 149 -13.53 -6.15 -3.14
N ARG A 150 -13.52 -5.27 -2.13
CA ARG A 150 -13.66 -5.69 -0.72
C ARG A 150 -15.00 -6.38 -0.45
N ARG A 151 -16.08 -5.93 -1.08
CA ARG A 151 -17.40 -6.56 -0.93
C ARG A 151 -17.45 -7.97 -1.51
N LEU A 152 -16.79 -8.21 -2.64
CA LEU A 152 -16.64 -9.55 -3.22
C LEU A 152 -15.94 -10.54 -2.27
N LEU A 153 -15.01 -10.06 -1.44
CA LEU A 153 -14.32 -10.87 -0.42
C LEU A 153 -15.16 -11.15 0.83
N TRP A 154 -16.27 -10.45 1.02
CA TRP A 154 -17.05 -10.56 2.27
C TRP A 154 -17.52 -11.97 2.60
N PRO A 155 -18.05 -12.79 1.67
CA PRO A 155 -18.44 -14.18 1.97
C PRO A 155 -17.27 -15.02 2.48
N ILE A 156 -16.08 -14.84 1.93
CA ILE A 156 -14.87 -15.53 2.38
C ILE A 156 -14.47 -15.02 3.78
N LYS A 157 -14.48 -13.71 4.00
CA LYS A 157 -14.20 -13.14 5.32
C LYS A 157 -15.17 -13.65 6.38
N GLN A 158 -16.45 -13.78 6.06
CA GLN A 158 -17.45 -14.36 6.97
C GLN A 158 -17.16 -15.83 7.28
N LYS A 159 -16.80 -16.63 6.28
CA LYS A 159 -16.50 -18.07 6.44
C LYS A 159 -15.30 -18.31 7.36
N TYR A 160 -14.24 -17.55 7.21
CA TYR A 160 -13.02 -17.72 8.01
C TYR A 160 -12.99 -16.87 9.27
N GLY A 161 -13.78 -15.82 9.35
CA GLY A 161 -13.96 -14.97 10.55
C GLY A 161 -12.66 -14.36 11.04
N LYS A 162 -12.38 -14.53 12.34
CA LYS A 162 -11.19 -13.97 13.00
C LYS A 162 -9.88 -14.73 12.72
N ARG A 163 -9.94 -15.87 12.02
CA ARG A 163 -8.76 -16.67 11.63
C ARG A 163 -7.94 -16.02 10.51
N ILE A 164 -8.52 -15.08 9.78
CA ILE A 164 -7.84 -14.25 8.79
C ILE A 164 -8.24 -12.79 9.02
N SER A 165 -7.26 -11.89 9.15
CA SER A 165 -7.49 -10.45 9.17
C SER A 165 -7.92 -9.95 7.79
N TRP A 166 -8.55 -8.79 7.71
CA TRP A 166 -8.78 -8.13 6.43
C TRP A 166 -7.47 -7.78 5.74
N ALA A 167 -6.48 -7.33 6.52
CA ALA A 167 -5.16 -7.01 5.99
C ALA A 167 -4.53 -8.22 5.28
N ASP A 168 -4.45 -9.36 5.95
CA ASP A 168 -3.90 -10.58 5.34
C ASP A 168 -4.77 -11.10 4.19
N LEU A 169 -6.10 -11.00 4.28
CA LEU A 169 -7.01 -11.44 3.23
C LEU A 169 -6.82 -10.62 1.94
N ILE A 170 -6.76 -9.29 2.04
CA ILE A 170 -6.52 -8.40 0.90
C ILE A 170 -5.19 -8.74 0.22
N ILE A 171 -4.14 -8.93 1.01
CA ILE A 171 -2.80 -9.20 0.48
C ILE A 171 -2.72 -10.60 -0.14
N LEU A 172 -3.24 -11.63 0.51
CA LEU A 172 -3.27 -12.99 -0.02
C LEU A 172 -4.08 -13.08 -1.32
N THR A 173 -5.18 -12.34 -1.42
CA THR A 173 -6.03 -12.31 -2.61
C THR A 173 -5.26 -11.86 -3.85
N GLY A 174 -4.37 -10.88 -3.74
CA GLY A 174 -3.51 -10.46 -4.85
C GLY A 174 -2.55 -11.56 -5.32
N ASN A 175 -1.99 -12.34 -4.39
CA ASN A 175 -1.16 -13.49 -4.75
C ASN A 175 -1.96 -14.56 -5.50
N VAL A 176 -3.10 -14.95 -4.95
CA VAL A 176 -3.98 -15.95 -5.59
C VAL A 176 -4.45 -15.47 -6.96
N ALA A 177 -4.71 -14.17 -7.12
CA ALA A 177 -5.08 -13.58 -8.41
C ALA A 177 -3.96 -13.76 -9.46
N ILE A 178 -2.71 -13.44 -9.12
CA ILE A 178 -1.56 -13.63 -10.00
C ILE A 178 -1.41 -15.13 -10.36
N GLU A 179 -1.44 -16.01 -9.37
CA GLU A 179 -1.29 -17.45 -9.53
C GLU A 179 -2.38 -18.06 -10.42
N SER A 180 -3.64 -17.61 -10.26
CA SER A 180 -4.79 -18.10 -11.05
C SER A 180 -4.71 -17.73 -12.52
N MET A 181 -3.93 -16.71 -12.87
CA MET A 181 -3.67 -16.27 -14.24
C MET A 181 -2.31 -16.76 -14.77
N GLY A 182 -1.66 -17.70 -14.07
CA GLY A 182 -0.43 -18.36 -14.50
C GLY A 182 0.86 -17.62 -14.13
N GLY A 183 0.78 -16.52 -13.38
CA GLY A 183 1.95 -15.83 -12.82
C GLY A 183 2.53 -16.58 -11.62
N LYS A 184 3.78 -16.27 -11.30
CA LYS A 184 4.47 -16.80 -10.11
C LYS A 184 4.50 -15.76 -9.02
N THR A 185 4.33 -16.18 -7.76
CA THR A 185 4.59 -15.37 -6.58
C THR A 185 5.82 -15.89 -5.84
N PHE A 186 6.50 -15.01 -5.10
CA PHE A 186 7.68 -15.40 -4.32
C PHE A 186 7.29 -16.07 -3.00
N GLY A 187 6.08 -15.85 -2.53
CA GLY A 187 5.51 -16.41 -1.32
C GLY A 187 4.55 -15.46 -0.61
N PHE A 188 4.14 -15.86 0.60
CA PHE A 188 3.23 -15.10 1.44
C PHE A 188 3.57 -15.28 2.92
N GLY A 189 3.69 -14.19 3.65
CA GLY A 189 3.70 -14.17 5.11
C GLY A 189 2.44 -13.48 5.64
N GLY A 190 1.66 -14.18 6.45
CA GLY A 190 0.57 -13.61 7.23
C GLY A 190 1.09 -12.97 8.52
N GLY A 191 0.19 -12.46 9.35
CA GLY A 191 0.50 -11.86 10.65
C GLY A 191 0.14 -10.38 10.77
N ARG A 192 -0.52 -9.81 9.76
CA ARG A 192 -1.04 -8.43 9.77
C ARG A 192 -2.28 -8.35 10.63
N VAL A 193 -2.28 -7.43 11.58
CA VAL A 193 -3.40 -7.24 12.51
C VAL A 193 -4.25 -6.05 12.07
N ASP A 194 -5.57 -6.27 11.99
CA ASP A 194 -6.51 -5.23 11.58
C ASP A 194 -6.58 -4.07 12.57
N ILE A 195 -6.66 -2.85 12.03
CA ILE A 195 -7.22 -1.69 12.75
C ILE A 195 -8.74 -1.65 12.58
N TRP A 196 -9.42 -0.90 13.44
CA TRP A 196 -10.88 -0.84 13.51
C TRP A 196 -11.43 0.59 13.38
N GLY A 197 -10.64 1.47 12.85
CA GLY A 197 -10.99 2.86 12.55
C GLY A 197 -9.91 3.55 11.74
N PRO A 198 -10.15 4.76 11.26
CA PRO A 198 -9.17 5.57 10.55
C PRO A 198 -7.88 5.80 11.37
N GLU A 199 -6.76 5.93 10.71
CA GLU A 199 -5.47 6.32 11.31
C GLU A 199 -5.31 7.84 11.22
N ASP A 200 -5.85 8.55 12.20
CA ASP A 200 -5.91 10.02 12.23
C ASP A 200 -4.53 10.69 12.36
N ASP A 201 -3.50 9.95 12.73
CA ASP A 201 -2.13 10.43 12.89
C ASP A 201 -1.29 10.37 11.61
N ILE A 202 -1.80 9.77 10.54
CA ILE A 202 -1.10 9.75 9.26
C ILE A 202 -1.40 11.03 8.50
N PHE A 203 -0.36 11.84 8.28
CA PHE A 203 -0.47 13.01 7.42
C PHE A 203 -0.27 12.62 5.95
N TRP A 204 -1.31 12.75 5.15
CA TRP A 204 -1.30 12.47 3.72
C TRP A 204 -1.12 13.70 2.85
N GLY A 205 -1.08 14.87 3.45
CA GLY A 205 -1.08 16.16 2.80
C GLY A 205 -2.40 16.91 3.00
N LYS A 206 -2.45 18.14 2.51
CA LYS A 206 -3.67 18.95 2.55
C LYS A 206 -4.55 18.61 1.36
N GLU A 207 -5.72 18.03 1.59
CA GLU A 207 -6.66 17.62 0.55
C GLU A 207 -7.06 18.77 -0.37
N THR A 208 -7.26 19.96 0.19
CA THR A 208 -7.64 21.16 -0.57
C THR A 208 -6.55 21.67 -1.53
N GLU A 209 -5.31 21.26 -1.33
CA GLU A 209 -4.17 21.74 -2.13
C GLU A 209 -3.57 20.62 -3.02
N TRP A 210 -3.89 19.35 -2.74
CA TRP A 210 -3.11 18.22 -3.23
C TRP A 210 -3.90 17.14 -3.97
N LEU A 211 -5.19 17.35 -4.13
CA LEU A 211 -5.97 16.50 -5.01
C LEU A 211 -5.58 16.76 -6.47
N ALA A 212 -5.53 15.71 -7.27
CA ALA A 212 -5.14 15.74 -8.67
C ALA A 212 -3.77 16.42 -8.89
N ASN A 213 -3.68 17.38 -9.79
CA ASN A 213 -2.41 18.02 -10.19
C ASN A 213 -2.02 19.23 -9.31
N GLU A 214 -2.82 19.62 -8.36
CA GLU A 214 -2.62 20.86 -7.57
C GLU A 214 -1.47 20.72 -6.55
N ARG A 215 -0.96 19.53 -6.35
CA ARG A 215 0.09 19.20 -5.39
C ARG A 215 1.45 19.81 -5.72
N TYR A 216 1.70 20.09 -6.98
CA TYR A 216 3.00 20.54 -7.43
C TYR A 216 3.06 22.05 -7.64
N THR A 217 4.19 22.64 -7.22
CA THR A 217 4.56 24.00 -7.53
C THR A 217 6.00 24.03 -8.06
N GLY A 218 6.22 24.74 -9.18
CA GLY A 218 7.57 24.95 -9.72
C GLY A 218 8.29 23.66 -10.09
N ASP A 219 9.35 23.31 -9.38
CA ASP A 219 10.26 22.20 -9.71
C ASP A 219 9.70 20.81 -9.40
N ARG A 220 8.44 20.71 -9.01
CA ARG A 220 7.79 19.44 -8.64
C ARG A 220 8.48 18.72 -7.45
N ALA A 221 9.13 19.47 -6.58
CA ALA A 221 9.69 18.92 -5.35
C ALA A 221 8.59 18.62 -4.35
N LEU A 222 8.58 17.39 -3.85
CA LEU A 222 7.63 16.97 -2.82
C LEU A 222 8.28 16.90 -1.46
N ASP A 223 7.58 17.42 -0.46
CA ASP A 223 8.01 17.28 0.92
C ASP A 223 7.87 15.85 1.41
N GLN A 224 8.84 15.40 2.17
CA GLN A 224 8.71 14.19 2.97
C GLN A 224 7.76 14.49 4.16
N PRO A 225 6.97 13.52 4.63
CA PRO A 225 7.03 12.06 4.37
C PRO A 225 6.02 11.54 3.34
N LEU A 226 5.48 12.36 2.46
CA LEU A 226 4.37 11.97 1.59
C LEU A 226 4.68 10.73 0.73
N GLY A 227 3.72 9.82 0.63
CA GLY A 227 3.86 8.55 -0.07
C GLY A 227 3.82 8.69 -1.59
N ALA A 228 2.73 9.20 -2.15
CA ALA A 228 2.55 9.37 -3.59
C ALA A 228 2.88 10.79 -4.05
N VAL A 229 3.20 10.95 -5.32
CA VAL A 229 3.45 12.27 -5.94
C VAL A 229 2.17 13.11 -6.05
N GLN A 230 1.02 12.46 -6.09
CA GLN A 230 -0.29 13.11 -5.98
C GLN A 230 -1.11 12.49 -4.87
N MET A 231 -1.74 13.31 -4.05
CA MET A 231 -2.70 12.81 -3.09
C MET A 231 -3.90 12.21 -3.83
N GLY A 232 -4.37 11.07 -3.34
CA GLY A 232 -5.43 10.31 -3.99
C GLY A 232 -4.97 9.46 -5.18
N LEU A 233 -3.68 9.53 -5.55
CA LEU A 233 -3.05 8.62 -6.50
C LEU A 233 -1.97 7.80 -5.79
N ILE A 234 -2.04 6.49 -5.91
CA ILE A 234 -1.09 5.56 -5.30
C ILE A 234 0.24 5.55 -6.07
N TYR A 235 0.21 5.95 -7.34
CA TYR A 235 1.35 6.07 -8.23
C TYR A 235 1.35 7.45 -8.91
N VAL A 236 1.62 7.55 -10.19
CA VAL A 236 1.71 8.81 -10.94
C VAL A 236 0.47 9.03 -11.81
N ASN A 237 0.26 10.27 -12.27
CA ASN A 237 -0.78 10.56 -13.24
C ASN A 237 -0.51 9.78 -14.55
N PRO A 238 -1.41 8.87 -14.97
CA PRO A 238 -1.19 8.04 -16.16
C PRO A 238 -1.14 8.84 -17.46
N GLN A 239 -1.70 10.04 -17.48
CA GLN A 239 -1.63 10.94 -18.63
C GLN A 239 -0.29 11.68 -18.75
N GLY A 240 0.56 11.58 -17.73
CA GLY A 240 1.79 12.34 -17.54
C GLY A 240 1.62 13.46 -16.51
N PRO A 241 2.73 14.09 -16.09
CA PRO A 241 2.72 15.15 -15.09
C PRO A 241 1.77 16.30 -15.48
N ASP A 242 0.87 16.68 -14.56
CA ASP A 242 -0.17 17.70 -14.77
C ASP A 242 -1.06 17.44 -16.00
N GLY A 243 -1.24 16.14 -16.37
CA GLY A 243 -1.99 15.75 -17.57
C GLY A 243 -1.26 16.02 -18.89
N ASN A 244 0.03 16.39 -18.83
CA ASN A 244 0.86 16.61 -19.99
C ASN A 244 1.53 15.29 -20.42
N PRO A 245 1.34 14.81 -21.67
CA PRO A 245 1.80 13.49 -22.10
C PRO A 245 3.30 13.46 -22.45
N ASP A 246 4.15 13.77 -21.48
CA ASP A 246 5.61 13.72 -21.59
C ASP A 246 6.15 12.48 -20.83
N PRO A 247 6.61 11.43 -21.55
CA PRO A 247 7.15 10.21 -20.93
C PRO A 247 8.39 10.44 -20.06
N LEU A 248 9.29 11.38 -20.44
CA LEU A 248 10.50 11.63 -19.66
C LEU A 248 10.21 12.39 -18.37
N ALA A 249 9.26 13.31 -18.40
CA ALA A 249 8.77 13.95 -17.20
C ALA A 249 8.04 12.95 -16.28
N SER A 250 7.25 12.04 -16.86
CA SER A 250 6.59 10.96 -16.12
C SER A 250 7.60 10.03 -15.45
N ALA A 251 8.71 9.68 -16.12
CA ALA A 251 9.78 8.85 -15.56
C ALA A 251 10.36 9.45 -14.26
N LYS A 252 10.43 10.77 -14.18
CA LYS A 252 10.90 11.48 -12.98
C LYS A 252 9.93 11.31 -11.81
N ASP A 253 8.64 11.51 -12.05
CA ASP A 253 7.59 11.31 -11.05
C ASP A 253 7.51 9.85 -10.58
N ILE A 254 7.66 8.90 -11.52
CA ILE A 254 7.68 7.46 -11.22
C ILE A 254 8.83 7.14 -10.26
N ARG A 255 10.07 7.59 -10.54
CA ARG A 255 11.21 7.33 -9.65
C ARG A 255 10.99 7.88 -8.26
N GLU A 256 10.43 9.08 -8.16
CA GLU A 256 10.15 9.69 -6.87
C GLU A 256 9.11 8.90 -6.08
N THR A 257 8.00 8.54 -6.71
CA THR A 257 6.92 7.78 -6.07
C THR A 257 7.41 6.37 -5.66
N PHE A 258 8.01 5.64 -6.56
CA PHE A 258 8.49 4.28 -6.29
C PHE A 258 9.69 4.27 -5.32
N GLY A 259 10.56 5.27 -5.38
CA GLY A 259 11.64 5.47 -4.41
C GLY A 259 11.12 5.65 -2.98
N ARG A 260 10.02 6.39 -2.79
CA ARG A 260 9.34 6.52 -1.50
C ARG A 260 8.76 5.22 -1.00
N MET A 261 8.39 4.32 -1.92
CA MET A 261 7.98 2.97 -1.62
C MET A 261 9.14 1.99 -1.44
N ALA A 262 10.39 2.44 -1.40
CA ALA A 262 11.62 1.66 -1.32
C ALA A 262 11.96 0.85 -2.59
N MET A 263 11.40 1.18 -3.76
CA MET A 263 11.67 0.49 -5.01
C MET A 263 12.77 1.19 -5.82
N ASN A 264 13.69 0.43 -6.38
CA ASN A 264 14.65 0.91 -7.36
C ASN A 264 14.10 0.79 -8.79
N ASP A 265 14.86 1.25 -9.81
CA ASP A 265 14.42 1.22 -11.21
C ASP A 265 14.10 -0.19 -11.71
N TYR A 266 14.88 -1.21 -11.28
CA TYR A 266 14.64 -2.61 -11.66
C TYR A 266 13.33 -3.16 -11.11
N GLU A 267 13.06 -2.92 -9.83
CA GLU A 267 11.81 -3.28 -9.18
C GLU A 267 10.62 -2.48 -9.73
N THR A 268 10.82 -1.21 -10.05
CA THR A 268 9.81 -0.33 -10.63
C THR A 268 9.34 -0.82 -12.00
N VAL A 269 10.27 -1.14 -12.90
CA VAL A 269 9.93 -1.70 -14.23
C VAL A 269 9.25 -3.04 -14.08
N ALA A 270 9.77 -3.93 -13.20
CA ALA A 270 9.17 -5.24 -12.96
C ALA A 270 7.70 -5.11 -12.48
N LEU A 271 7.45 -4.22 -11.51
CA LEU A 271 6.11 -4.01 -10.96
C LEU A 271 5.15 -3.37 -11.98
N THR A 272 5.61 -2.36 -12.73
CA THR A 272 4.78 -1.69 -13.73
C THR A 272 4.40 -2.67 -14.85
N ALA A 273 5.38 -3.33 -15.46
CA ALA A 273 5.15 -4.26 -16.55
C ALA A 273 4.35 -5.49 -16.11
N GLY A 274 4.68 -6.06 -14.94
CA GLY A 274 3.97 -7.23 -14.40
C GLY A 274 2.54 -6.92 -14.00
N GLY A 275 2.28 -5.74 -13.44
CA GLY A 275 0.93 -5.27 -13.13
C GLY A 275 0.09 -5.03 -14.38
N HIS A 276 0.66 -4.31 -15.37
CA HIS A 276 -0.01 -3.99 -16.62
C HIS A 276 -0.04 -5.15 -17.63
N THR A 277 0.53 -6.31 -17.31
CA THR A 277 0.24 -7.55 -18.02
C THR A 277 -1.24 -7.93 -17.89
N PHE A 278 -1.91 -7.51 -16.81
CA PHE A 278 -3.26 -7.91 -16.47
C PHE A 278 -4.27 -6.77 -16.59
N GLY A 279 -5.49 -7.13 -17.04
CA GLY A 279 -6.67 -6.29 -16.97
C GLY A 279 -6.70 -5.14 -17.96
N LYS A 280 -7.47 -4.14 -17.59
CA LYS A 280 -7.69 -2.91 -18.36
C LYS A 280 -7.88 -1.71 -17.45
N ALA A 281 -7.65 -0.54 -17.99
CA ALA A 281 -8.14 0.71 -17.41
C ALA A 281 -9.61 0.95 -17.81
N HIS A 282 -10.37 1.65 -16.95
CA HIS A 282 -11.80 1.91 -17.14
C HIS A 282 -12.05 3.41 -17.22
N GLY A 283 -12.35 3.87 -18.41
CA GLY A 283 -12.64 5.26 -18.73
C GLY A 283 -13.70 5.34 -19.84
N ALA A 284 -14.78 4.58 -19.67
CA ALA A 284 -15.85 4.45 -20.67
C ALA A 284 -16.52 5.79 -21.00
N ALA A 285 -16.52 6.74 -20.07
CA ALA A 285 -17.05 8.11 -20.25
C ALA A 285 -16.35 9.08 -19.30
N SER A 286 -16.75 10.36 -19.34
CA SER A 286 -16.27 11.41 -18.42
C SER A 286 -16.43 11.00 -16.96
N GLU A 287 -15.47 11.36 -16.13
CA GLU A 287 -15.52 11.15 -14.68
C GLU A 287 -16.69 11.87 -13.99
N ASP A 288 -17.31 12.87 -14.66
CA ASP A 288 -18.52 13.55 -14.18
C ASP A 288 -19.72 12.60 -13.96
N HIS A 289 -19.68 11.42 -14.60
CA HIS A 289 -20.68 10.36 -14.41
C HIS A 289 -20.46 9.54 -13.12
N LYS A 290 -19.34 9.71 -12.44
CA LYS A 290 -19.11 9.02 -11.16
C LYS A 290 -19.85 9.73 -10.04
N GLY A 291 -20.59 8.96 -9.25
CA GLY A 291 -21.18 9.43 -8.00
C GLY A 291 -20.15 9.70 -6.92
N THR A 292 -20.64 10.08 -5.76
CA THR A 292 -19.85 10.44 -4.58
C THR A 292 -19.04 9.24 -4.07
N GLU A 293 -17.87 9.51 -3.52
CA GLU A 293 -17.01 8.51 -2.88
C GLU A 293 -17.67 7.89 -1.63
N PRO A 294 -17.20 6.74 -1.12
CA PRO A 294 -17.84 6.03 -0.01
C PRO A 294 -18.08 6.83 1.26
N GLU A 295 -17.17 7.75 1.62
CA GLU A 295 -17.34 8.58 2.83
C GLU A 295 -18.40 9.69 2.64
N GLY A 296 -18.58 10.17 1.43
CA GLY A 296 -19.56 11.18 1.08
C GLY A 296 -20.89 10.60 0.56
N ALA A 297 -20.95 9.29 0.30
CA ALA A 297 -22.13 8.62 -0.23
C ALA A 297 -23.27 8.57 0.78
N ASN A 298 -24.51 8.51 0.28
CA ASN A 298 -25.69 8.43 1.13
C ASN A 298 -25.78 7.11 1.89
N LEU A 299 -26.50 7.10 3.00
CA LEU A 299 -26.69 5.89 3.83
C LEU A 299 -27.33 4.74 3.05
N GLU A 300 -28.19 5.04 2.10
CA GLU A 300 -28.88 4.08 1.24
C GLU A 300 -27.90 3.27 0.38
N GLU A 301 -26.72 3.80 0.09
CA GLU A 301 -25.68 3.13 -0.68
C GLU A 301 -24.88 2.08 0.14
N MET A 302 -25.21 1.94 1.44
CA MET A 302 -24.72 0.86 2.31
C MET A 302 -23.19 0.76 2.39
N GLY A 303 -22.48 1.89 2.30
CA GLY A 303 -21.01 1.98 2.34
C GLY A 303 -20.32 1.77 0.99
N PHE A 304 -21.10 1.70 -0.09
CA PHE A 304 -20.58 1.83 -1.45
C PHE A 304 -20.49 3.31 -1.85
N GLY A 305 -19.65 3.60 -2.81
CA GLY A 305 -19.58 4.89 -3.47
C GLY A 305 -19.39 4.74 -4.96
N TRP A 306 -19.17 5.87 -5.65
CA TRP A 306 -18.87 5.95 -7.08
C TRP A 306 -19.91 5.25 -7.97
N GLU A 307 -21.16 5.30 -7.58
CA GLU A 307 -22.25 4.82 -8.43
C GLU A 307 -22.28 5.63 -9.72
N SER A 308 -22.14 4.95 -10.88
CA SER A 308 -22.07 5.61 -12.18
C SER A 308 -23.45 5.62 -12.84
N ASP A 309 -23.83 6.77 -13.40
CA ASP A 309 -25.04 6.94 -14.23
C ASP A 309 -24.78 6.76 -15.73
N HIS A 310 -23.53 6.42 -16.12
CA HIS A 310 -23.20 6.09 -17.49
C HIS A 310 -23.60 4.66 -17.85
N GLY A 311 -24.46 4.50 -18.85
CA GLY A 311 -24.92 3.20 -19.32
C GLY A 311 -25.49 2.35 -18.20
N LYS A 312 -24.88 1.19 -17.91
CA LYS A 312 -25.24 0.32 -16.77
C LYS A 312 -24.44 0.63 -15.51
N GLY A 313 -23.43 1.49 -15.58
CA GLY A 313 -22.50 1.79 -14.49
C GLY A 313 -21.51 0.67 -14.14
N ILE A 314 -21.62 -0.50 -14.76
CA ILE A 314 -20.83 -1.71 -14.51
C ILE A 314 -20.38 -2.37 -15.83
N GLY A 315 -19.45 -3.31 -15.75
CA GLY A 315 -18.91 -4.01 -16.92
C GLY A 315 -18.24 -3.04 -17.89
N ARG A 316 -18.64 -3.08 -19.16
CA ARG A 316 -18.12 -2.17 -20.21
C ARG A 316 -18.31 -0.69 -19.88
N ASP A 317 -19.34 -0.34 -19.15
CA ASP A 317 -19.68 1.04 -18.80
C ASP A 317 -18.99 1.54 -17.51
N THR A 318 -18.07 0.75 -16.95
CA THR A 318 -17.35 1.11 -15.72
C THR A 318 -16.44 2.32 -15.94
N ILE A 319 -16.42 3.21 -14.94
CA ILE A 319 -15.51 4.36 -14.88
C ILE A 319 -14.70 4.26 -13.60
N THR A 320 -13.38 4.22 -13.69
CA THR A 320 -12.44 4.37 -12.57
C THR A 320 -11.51 5.55 -12.75
N SER A 321 -10.99 5.72 -13.97
CA SER A 321 -10.08 6.78 -14.39
C SER A 321 -10.48 7.30 -15.77
N GLY A 322 -9.76 8.28 -16.27
CA GLY A 322 -9.98 8.75 -17.63
C GLY A 322 -9.40 7.84 -18.72
N ILE A 323 -8.53 6.89 -18.38
CA ILE A 323 -7.88 5.98 -19.33
C ILE A 323 -8.80 4.79 -19.64
N GLU A 324 -8.86 4.36 -20.90
CA GLU A 324 -9.72 3.25 -21.34
C GLU A 324 -8.96 2.24 -22.21
N GLY A 325 -8.96 0.97 -21.81
CA GLY A 325 -8.49 -0.15 -22.61
C GLY A 325 -7.49 -1.08 -21.90
N PRO A 326 -7.26 -2.28 -22.47
CA PRO A 326 -6.28 -3.24 -21.97
C PRO A 326 -4.87 -2.91 -22.47
N TRP A 327 -3.86 -3.33 -21.72
CA TRP A 327 -2.45 -3.18 -22.13
C TRP A 327 -1.95 -4.29 -23.04
N THR A 328 -2.55 -5.47 -22.92
CA THR A 328 -2.07 -6.69 -23.61
C THR A 328 -3.23 -7.40 -24.32
N PRO A 329 -2.92 -8.24 -25.34
CA PRO A 329 -3.92 -9.07 -26.00
C PRO A 329 -4.56 -10.13 -25.09
N ASN A 330 -3.90 -10.49 -23.98
CA ASN A 330 -4.33 -11.54 -23.05
C ASN A 330 -4.52 -11.00 -21.61
N PRO A 331 -5.53 -10.17 -21.32
CA PRO A 331 -5.64 -9.44 -20.06
C PRO A 331 -5.79 -10.30 -18.79
N THR A 332 -6.02 -11.59 -18.93
CA THR A 332 -6.18 -12.54 -17.81
C THR A 332 -5.15 -13.65 -17.80
N LYS A 333 -4.00 -13.42 -18.43
CA LYS A 333 -2.93 -14.41 -18.53
C LYS A 333 -1.57 -13.77 -18.31
N TRP A 334 -0.71 -14.40 -17.49
CA TRP A 334 0.69 -14.04 -17.42
C TRP A 334 1.43 -14.44 -18.69
N ASP A 335 1.99 -13.48 -19.40
CA ASP A 335 2.89 -13.67 -20.52
C ASP A 335 3.80 -12.43 -20.69
N ASN A 336 4.57 -12.38 -21.79
CA ASN A 336 5.46 -11.25 -22.08
C ASN A 336 4.79 -10.15 -22.93
N GLY A 337 3.46 -10.24 -23.10
CA GLY A 337 2.67 -9.39 -24.01
C GLY A 337 2.80 -7.91 -23.76
N TYR A 338 3.05 -7.47 -22.51
CA TYR A 338 3.30 -6.06 -22.21
C TYR A 338 4.52 -5.51 -22.97
N PHE A 339 5.65 -6.21 -22.93
CA PHE A 339 6.86 -5.78 -23.64
C PHE A 339 6.77 -6.02 -25.13
N ASP A 340 6.09 -7.11 -25.57
CA ASP A 340 5.83 -7.36 -26.98
C ASP A 340 5.07 -6.18 -27.61
N MET A 341 4.05 -5.68 -26.92
CA MET A 341 3.31 -4.50 -27.36
C MET A 341 4.15 -3.23 -27.26
N LEU A 342 4.79 -2.97 -26.14
CA LEU A 342 5.54 -1.74 -25.89
C LEU A 342 6.65 -1.50 -26.92
N PHE A 343 7.36 -2.56 -27.34
CA PHE A 343 8.47 -2.49 -28.29
C PHE A 343 8.11 -2.92 -29.73
N GLY A 344 7.00 -3.62 -29.91
CA GLY A 344 6.57 -4.15 -31.21
C GLY A 344 5.95 -3.11 -32.14
N TYR A 345 5.50 -1.98 -31.61
CA TYR A 345 4.77 -0.96 -32.34
C TYR A 345 5.36 0.44 -32.19
N GLU A 346 5.08 1.29 -33.17
CA GLU A 346 5.07 2.73 -32.97
C GLU A 346 3.74 3.12 -32.33
N TRP A 347 3.78 4.19 -31.51
CA TRP A 347 2.64 4.63 -30.71
C TRP A 347 2.22 6.04 -31.08
N GLU A 348 0.93 6.27 -31.19
CA GLU A 348 0.34 7.59 -31.42
C GLU A 348 -0.49 8.03 -30.21
N LEU A 349 -0.39 9.33 -29.91
CA LEU A 349 -1.16 9.94 -28.84
C LEU A 349 -2.59 10.17 -29.28
N VAL A 350 -3.54 9.66 -28.50
CA VAL A 350 -4.98 9.77 -28.76
C VAL A 350 -5.73 10.24 -27.51
N LYS A 351 -7.03 10.47 -27.67
CA LYS A 351 -7.96 10.71 -26.56
C LYS A 351 -8.81 9.48 -26.30
N SER A 352 -8.95 9.13 -25.02
CA SER A 352 -9.92 8.13 -24.56
C SER A 352 -11.36 8.62 -24.73
N PRO A 353 -12.39 7.79 -24.55
CA PRO A 353 -13.79 8.22 -24.48
C PRO A 353 -14.03 9.28 -23.40
N ALA A 354 -13.32 9.25 -22.29
CA ALA A 354 -13.36 10.23 -21.22
C ALA A 354 -12.58 11.54 -21.53
N GLY A 355 -11.87 11.59 -22.66
CA GLY A 355 -11.05 12.74 -23.07
C GLY A 355 -9.63 12.77 -22.51
N ALA A 356 -9.20 11.74 -21.78
CA ALA A 356 -7.85 11.63 -21.27
C ALA A 356 -6.83 11.25 -22.37
N HIS A 357 -5.58 11.68 -22.19
CA HIS A 357 -4.49 11.29 -23.07
C HIS A 357 -4.07 9.82 -22.83
N GLN A 358 -4.01 9.05 -23.91
CA GLN A 358 -3.46 7.69 -23.92
C GLN A 358 -2.79 7.40 -25.25
N TRP A 359 -2.09 6.29 -25.34
CA TRP A 359 -1.32 5.93 -26.52
C TRP A 359 -1.90 4.66 -27.15
N HIS A 360 -2.08 4.68 -28.48
CA HIS A 360 -2.51 3.52 -29.26
C HIS A 360 -1.39 3.03 -30.19
N PRO A 361 -1.29 1.70 -30.42
CA PRO A 361 -0.34 1.17 -31.41
C PRO A 361 -0.78 1.55 -32.82
N VAL A 362 0.20 1.96 -33.64
CA VAL A 362 -0.06 2.30 -35.04
C VAL A 362 -0.22 1.02 -35.87
N SER A 363 -1.38 0.84 -36.49
CA SER A 363 -1.70 -0.32 -37.35
C SER A 363 -1.44 -1.68 -36.67
N PRO A 364 -2.05 -1.97 -35.54
CA PRO A 364 -1.85 -3.24 -34.84
C PRO A 364 -2.36 -4.40 -35.71
N LYS A 365 -1.70 -5.55 -35.58
CA LYS A 365 -2.16 -6.79 -36.21
C LYS A 365 -3.40 -7.33 -35.51
N ASP A 366 -4.25 -8.08 -36.21
CA ASP A 366 -5.45 -8.67 -35.60
C ASP A 366 -5.16 -9.60 -34.42
N GLU A 367 -4.01 -10.29 -34.43
CA GLU A 367 -3.55 -11.17 -33.36
C GLU A 367 -3.15 -10.42 -32.08
N ASP A 368 -2.79 -9.14 -32.20
CA ASP A 368 -2.34 -8.25 -31.11
C ASP A 368 -3.47 -7.37 -30.58
N LEU A 369 -4.69 -7.55 -31.08
CA LEU A 369 -5.89 -6.95 -30.50
C LEU A 369 -6.40 -7.78 -29.32
N ALA A 370 -6.87 -7.11 -28.30
CA ALA A 370 -7.47 -7.75 -27.12
C ALA A 370 -8.96 -8.08 -27.34
N PRO A 371 -9.54 -9.01 -26.61
CA PRO A 371 -11.00 -9.17 -26.57
C PRO A 371 -11.66 -7.96 -25.91
N ASP A 372 -12.92 -7.70 -26.26
CA ASP A 372 -13.76 -6.80 -25.48
C ASP A 372 -14.08 -7.41 -24.10
N VAL A 373 -14.31 -6.56 -23.12
CA VAL A 373 -14.46 -6.95 -21.72
C VAL A 373 -15.68 -7.85 -21.45
N GLU A 374 -16.76 -7.72 -22.23
CA GLU A 374 -18.00 -8.51 -22.09
C GLU A 374 -18.22 -9.49 -23.25
N ASP A 375 -17.66 -9.22 -24.43
CA ASP A 375 -17.86 -10.01 -25.65
C ASP A 375 -16.53 -10.35 -26.32
N SER A 376 -16.01 -11.53 -26.03
CA SER A 376 -14.73 -12.00 -26.58
C SER A 376 -14.68 -12.13 -28.09
N SER A 377 -15.82 -12.09 -28.79
CA SER A 377 -15.89 -12.09 -30.25
C SER A 377 -15.57 -10.71 -30.86
N VAL A 378 -15.68 -9.66 -30.08
CA VAL A 378 -15.32 -8.30 -30.46
C VAL A 378 -13.86 -8.06 -30.11
N LYS A 379 -13.12 -7.40 -31.00
CA LYS A 379 -11.72 -7.04 -30.79
C LYS A 379 -11.57 -5.54 -30.51
N VAL A 380 -10.72 -5.21 -29.54
CA VAL A 380 -10.40 -3.83 -29.17
C VAL A 380 -8.88 -3.62 -29.23
N THR A 381 -8.45 -2.39 -29.48
CA THR A 381 -7.03 -2.06 -29.46
C THR A 381 -6.46 -2.08 -28.05
N THR A 382 -5.20 -2.46 -27.94
CA THR A 382 -4.42 -2.26 -26.71
C THR A 382 -4.02 -0.79 -26.53
N ILE A 383 -3.64 -0.44 -25.34
CA ILE A 383 -3.22 0.93 -24.99
C ILE A 383 -1.90 0.93 -24.23
N MET A 384 -1.23 2.09 -24.20
CA MET A 384 -0.23 2.46 -23.20
C MET A 384 -0.59 3.79 -22.57
N THR A 385 -0.26 3.95 -21.30
CA THR A 385 -0.28 5.23 -20.62
C THR A 385 1.01 6.01 -20.88
N THR A 386 1.05 7.29 -20.54
CA THR A 386 2.32 8.05 -20.62
C THR A 386 3.36 7.50 -19.64
N ALA A 387 2.91 6.92 -18.52
CA ALA A 387 3.80 6.22 -17.58
C ALA A 387 4.39 4.93 -18.18
N ASP A 388 3.64 4.20 -19.01
CA ASP A 388 4.17 3.04 -19.74
C ASP A 388 5.17 3.47 -20.82
N MET A 389 4.88 4.56 -21.51
CA MET A 389 5.82 5.12 -22.48
C MET A 389 7.14 5.55 -21.82
N ALA A 390 7.13 5.93 -20.55
CA ALA A 390 8.35 6.19 -19.79
C ALA A 390 9.24 4.93 -19.67
N MET A 391 8.66 3.73 -19.60
CA MET A 391 9.43 2.47 -19.58
C MET A 391 10.17 2.22 -20.89
N ARG A 392 9.69 2.80 -21.99
CA ARG A 392 10.33 2.75 -23.31
C ARG A 392 11.31 3.90 -23.56
N GLU A 393 10.97 5.13 -23.13
CA GLU A 393 11.69 6.34 -23.55
C GLU A 393 12.79 6.76 -22.58
N ASP A 394 12.64 6.53 -21.26
CA ASP A 394 13.70 6.81 -20.30
C ASP A 394 14.88 5.84 -20.46
N PRO A 395 16.13 6.32 -20.62
CA PRO A 395 17.26 5.45 -20.91
C PRO A 395 17.53 4.33 -19.89
N SER A 396 17.31 4.59 -18.60
CA SER A 396 17.52 3.60 -17.54
C SER A 396 16.40 2.56 -17.56
N TYR A 397 15.14 2.99 -17.59
CA TYR A 397 14.00 2.08 -17.68
C TYR A 397 14.01 1.26 -18.97
N ARG A 398 14.34 1.88 -20.11
CA ARG A 398 14.43 1.20 -21.40
C ARG A 398 15.43 0.06 -21.39
N LYS A 399 16.58 0.26 -20.75
CA LYS A 399 17.60 -0.79 -20.63
C LYS A 399 17.07 -2.00 -19.87
N ILE A 400 16.36 -1.76 -18.77
CA ILE A 400 15.75 -2.80 -17.93
C ILE A 400 14.59 -3.46 -18.67
N SER A 401 13.71 -2.67 -19.29
CA SER A 401 12.56 -3.17 -20.05
C SER A 401 12.97 -4.07 -21.22
N LYS A 402 14.01 -3.70 -21.97
CA LYS A 402 14.56 -4.55 -23.03
C LYS A 402 15.18 -5.82 -22.49
N HIS A 403 15.89 -5.74 -21.37
CA HIS A 403 16.44 -6.92 -20.73
C HIS A 403 15.33 -7.90 -20.32
N PHE A 404 14.24 -7.43 -19.73
CA PHE A 404 13.09 -8.25 -19.37
C PHE A 404 12.34 -8.79 -20.58
N HIS A 405 12.23 -7.99 -21.65
CA HIS A 405 11.65 -8.45 -22.90
C HIS A 405 12.41 -9.66 -23.49
N GLU A 406 13.76 -9.59 -23.45
CA GLU A 406 14.65 -10.64 -23.95
C GLU A 406 14.78 -11.84 -22.99
N ASN A 407 14.43 -11.67 -21.68
CA ASN A 407 14.61 -12.66 -20.64
C ASN A 407 13.33 -12.81 -19.78
N PRO A 408 12.26 -13.40 -20.32
CA PRO A 408 10.94 -13.46 -19.64
C PRO A 408 10.95 -14.23 -18.31
N ASP A 409 11.84 -15.21 -18.13
CA ASP A 409 11.97 -15.93 -16.86
C ASP A 409 12.59 -15.04 -15.77
N GLU A 410 13.54 -14.18 -16.12
CA GLU A 410 14.11 -13.18 -15.19
C GLU A 410 13.09 -12.10 -14.86
N PHE A 411 12.28 -11.69 -15.85
CA PHE A 411 11.16 -10.79 -15.60
C PHE A 411 10.16 -11.37 -14.60
N ALA A 412 9.77 -12.64 -14.77
CA ALA A 412 8.85 -13.31 -13.86
C ALA A 412 9.40 -13.39 -12.42
N ASP A 413 10.69 -13.71 -12.24
CA ASP A 413 11.32 -13.72 -10.91
C ASP A 413 11.43 -12.31 -10.32
N ALA A 414 11.84 -11.33 -11.14
CA ALA A 414 11.94 -9.93 -10.71
C ALA A 414 10.58 -9.38 -10.25
N PHE A 415 9.50 -9.65 -11.00
CA PHE A 415 8.15 -9.29 -10.62
C PHE A 415 7.73 -9.96 -9.32
N ALA A 416 7.92 -11.28 -9.19
CA ALA A 416 7.56 -12.03 -7.99
C ALA A 416 8.26 -11.48 -6.73
N ARG A 417 9.55 -11.17 -6.80
CA ARG A 417 10.34 -10.60 -5.71
C ARG A 417 9.95 -9.16 -5.38
N ALA A 418 9.74 -8.33 -6.38
CA ALA A 418 9.31 -6.94 -6.21
C ALA A 418 7.89 -6.86 -5.64
N TRP A 419 6.98 -7.73 -6.10
CA TRP A 419 5.64 -7.88 -5.56
C TRP A 419 5.68 -8.33 -4.09
N PHE A 420 6.47 -9.33 -3.76
CA PHE A 420 6.65 -9.77 -2.37
C PHE A 420 7.18 -8.64 -1.47
N LYS A 421 8.18 -7.88 -1.94
CA LYS A 421 8.70 -6.70 -1.22
C LYS A 421 7.61 -5.65 -1.02
N LEU A 422 6.86 -5.31 -2.06
CA LEU A 422 5.74 -4.38 -1.99
C LEU A 422 4.78 -4.73 -0.86
N LEU A 423 4.47 -6.01 -0.71
CA LEU A 423 3.46 -6.52 0.20
C LEU A 423 3.95 -6.78 1.63
N HIS A 424 5.26 -6.86 1.88
CA HIS A 424 5.80 -7.33 3.17
C HIS A 424 6.78 -6.38 3.84
N ARG A 425 7.22 -5.30 3.17
CA ARG A 425 8.24 -4.38 3.72
C ARG A 425 7.81 -3.64 4.98
N ASP A 426 6.51 -3.56 5.27
CA ASP A 426 5.89 -2.94 6.45
C ASP A 426 5.62 -3.91 7.60
N MET A 427 6.05 -5.17 7.48
CA MET A 427 5.77 -6.21 8.48
C MET A 427 6.90 -6.45 9.50
N GLY A 428 8.03 -5.76 9.34
CA GLY A 428 9.22 -6.03 10.14
C GLY A 428 9.95 -7.33 9.76
N PRO A 429 10.69 -7.95 10.70
CA PRO A 429 11.52 -9.10 10.42
C PRO A 429 10.72 -10.38 10.08
N LYS A 430 11.29 -11.21 9.20
CA LYS A 430 10.69 -12.48 8.69
C LYS A 430 10.14 -13.39 9.80
N LYS A 431 10.76 -13.44 10.96
CA LYS A 431 10.28 -14.26 12.10
C LYS A 431 8.88 -13.90 12.62
N ARG A 432 8.33 -12.79 12.19
CA ARG A 432 6.95 -12.38 12.48
C ARG A 432 5.94 -12.93 11.48
N TYR A 433 6.41 -13.44 10.33
CA TYR A 433 5.54 -13.94 9.28
C TYR A 433 4.93 -15.29 9.68
N LEU A 434 3.67 -15.48 9.29
CA LEU A 434 2.89 -16.68 9.58
C LEU A 434 2.48 -17.37 8.28
N GLY A 435 2.34 -18.68 8.32
CA GLY A 435 1.78 -19.47 7.23
C GLY A 435 2.80 -20.35 6.51
N PRO A 436 2.28 -21.26 5.67
CA PRO A 436 3.10 -22.29 5.03
C PRO A 436 3.87 -21.81 3.79
N GLU A 437 3.56 -20.61 3.28
CA GLU A 437 4.21 -20.05 2.08
C GLU A 437 5.22 -18.94 2.41
N VAL A 438 5.64 -18.83 3.67
CA VAL A 438 6.74 -17.95 4.05
C VAL A 438 8.03 -18.45 3.38
N PRO A 439 8.69 -17.63 2.54
CA PRO A 439 9.89 -18.05 1.84
C PRO A 439 11.04 -18.39 2.79
N ASP A 440 11.83 -19.43 2.48
CA ASP A 440 13.04 -19.72 3.24
C ASP A 440 14.13 -18.66 3.03
N GLU A 441 14.23 -18.12 1.83
CA GLU A 441 15.16 -17.05 1.49
C GLU A 441 14.80 -15.76 2.21
N GLU A 442 15.79 -15.13 2.88
CA GLU A 442 15.67 -13.77 3.40
C GLU A 442 16.28 -12.78 2.41
N LEU A 443 15.49 -11.75 2.09
CA LEU A 443 15.92 -10.70 1.19
C LEU A 443 16.59 -9.56 1.96
N ILE A 444 17.54 -8.87 1.33
CA ILE A 444 18.35 -7.83 2.00
C ILE A 444 17.50 -6.73 2.66
N TRP A 445 16.37 -6.36 2.07
CA TRP A 445 15.47 -5.35 2.61
C TRP A 445 14.69 -5.80 3.87
N GLN A 446 14.72 -7.11 4.19
CA GLN A 446 14.14 -7.65 5.43
C GLN A 446 15.08 -7.46 6.62
N ASP A 447 16.25 -6.87 6.43
CA ASP A 447 17.28 -6.67 7.44
C ASP A 447 17.66 -7.98 8.17
N PRO A 448 18.08 -9.02 7.44
CA PRO A 448 18.39 -10.30 8.05
C PRO A 448 19.46 -10.15 9.12
N ILE A 449 19.20 -10.75 10.28
CA ILE A 449 20.11 -10.72 11.43
C ILE A 449 20.46 -12.16 11.76
N PRO A 450 21.76 -12.50 11.88
CA PRO A 450 22.18 -13.84 12.31
C PRO A 450 21.55 -14.22 13.65
N GLU A 451 21.17 -15.48 13.79
CA GLU A 451 20.70 -15.98 15.07
C GLU A 451 21.78 -15.83 16.14
N GLY A 452 21.39 -15.25 17.27
CA GLY A 452 22.25 -15.14 18.44
C GLY A 452 22.35 -16.49 19.18
N ASN A 453 23.43 -16.69 19.93
CA ASN A 453 23.50 -17.78 20.88
C ASN A 453 22.59 -17.46 22.08
N THR A 454 21.74 -18.41 22.45
CA THR A 454 20.85 -18.29 23.63
C THR A 454 21.37 -19.07 24.83
N ASP A 455 22.44 -19.88 24.64
CA ASP A 455 23.04 -20.70 25.67
C ASP A 455 24.30 -20.03 26.25
N TYR A 456 24.07 -18.98 27.07
CA TYR A 456 25.11 -18.30 27.82
C TYR A 456 24.61 -17.93 29.22
N ASN A 457 25.56 -17.77 30.18
CA ASN A 457 25.22 -17.43 31.55
C ASN A 457 25.02 -15.93 31.71
N VAL A 458 23.75 -15.49 31.83
CA VAL A 458 23.36 -14.09 31.99
C VAL A 458 23.97 -13.45 33.24
N ASP A 459 24.06 -14.18 34.37
CA ASP A 459 24.61 -13.65 35.61
C ASP A 459 26.13 -13.44 35.52
N ASP A 460 26.85 -14.30 34.78
CA ASP A 460 28.28 -14.11 34.48
C ASP A 460 28.50 -12.85 33.63
N VAL A 461 27.67 -12.64 32.61
CA VAL A 461 27.70 -11.42 31.77
C VAL A 461 27.47 -10.18 32.62
N LYS A 462 26.42 -10.17 33.44
CA LYS A 462 26.13 -9.04 34.35
C LYS A 462 27.29 -8.77 35.31
N SER A 463 27.86 -9.81 35.91
CA SER A 463 29.00 -9.66 36.84
C SER A 463 30.23 -9.05 36.15
N LYS A 464 30.50 -9.41 34.89
CA LYS A 464 31.57 -8.80 34.11
C LYS A 464 31.29 -7.34 33.78
N ILE A 465 30.03 -7.00 33.46
CA ILE A 465 29.60 -5.61 33.21
C ILE A 465 29.74 -4.79 34.46
N GLU A 466 29.25 -5.26 35.62
CA GLU A 466 29.36 -4.59 36.92
C GLU A 466 30.81 -4.35 37.34
N SER A 467 31.71 -5.28 36.99
CA SER A 467 33.14 -5.19 37.27
C SER A 467 33.90 -4.27 36.32
N SER A 468 33.23 -3.76 35.29
CA SER A 468 33.83 -2.87 34.30
C SER A 468 34.01 -1.44 34.85
N ASN A 469 34.84 -0.65 34.16
CA ASN A 469 35.04 0.77 34.50
C ASN A 469 34.04 1.71 33.80
N LEU A 470 32.92 1.16 33.27
CA LEU A 470 31.87 1.96 32.65
C LEU A 470 30.98 2.59 33.73
N THR A 471 30.58 3.83 33.51
CA THR A 471 29.59 4.48 34.35
C THR A 471 28.18 4.04 33.95
N ILE A 472 27.25 4.09 34.88
CA ILE A 472 25.82 3.83 34.64
C ILE A 472 25.30 4.69 33.49
N GLN A 473 25.71 5.95 33.43
CA GLN A 473 25.31 6.88 32.40
C GLN A 473 25.76 6.41 31.00
N GLU A 474 27.02 5.99 30.85
CA GLU A 474 27.56 5.50 29.57
C GLU A 474 26.83 4.26 29.08
N MET A 475 26.50 3.34 29.99
CA MET A 475 25.75 2.13 29.67
C MET A 475 24.32 2.44 29.25
N ILE A 476 23.59 3.24 30.03
CA ILE A 476 22.22 3.65 29.73
C ILE A 476 22.14 4.39 28.38
N GLU A 477 23.03 5.37 28.14
CA GLU A 477 23.03 6.14 26.90
C GLU A 477 23.30 5.24 25.69
N THR A 478 24.21 4.27 25.80
CA THR A 478 24.51 3.34 24.72
C THR A 478 23.34 2.39 24.45
N ALA A 479 22.75 1.80 25.50
CA ALA A 479 21.60 0.92 25.36
C ALA A 479 20.38 1.65 24.78
N TRP A 480 20.11 2.87 25.27
CA TRP A 480 19.05 3.71 24.74
C TRP A 480 19.29 4.06 23.27
N ALA A 481 20.46 4.53 22.91
CA ALA A 481 20.81 4.87 21.53
C ALA A 481 20.69 3.66 20.59
N SER A 482 21.09 2.47 21.06
CA SER A 482 20.92 1.22 20.31
C SER A 482 19.44 0.88 20.06
N ALA A 483 18.57 1.08 21.05
CA ALA A 483 17.16 0.72 21.00
C ALA A 483 16.27 1.79 20.34
N SER A 484 16.62 3.07 20.46
CA SER A 484 15.77 4.21 20.08
C SER A 484 15.53 4.35 18.57
N THR A 485 16.27 3.60 17.75
CA THR A 485 16.03 3.54 16.31
C THR A 485 14.81 2.68 15.92
N PHE A 486 14.17 2.00 16.90
CA PHE A 486 12.97 1.21 16.62
C PHE A 486 11.83 2.11 16.17
N ARG A 487 11.22 1.70 15.05
CA ARG A 487 10.09 2.38 14.44
C ARG A 487 8.87 1.45 14.48
N GLY A 488 7.86 1.85 15.26
CA GLY A 488 6.66 1.02 15.47
C GLY A 488 5.73 0.93 14.26
N SER A 489 5.83 1.87 13.32
CA SER A 489 4.96 1.93 12.13
C SER A 489 5.20 0.76 11.16
N ASP A 490 6.46 0.36 10.98
CA ASP A 490 6.86 -0.75 10.10
C ASP A 490 7.75 -1.79 10.79
N LEU A 491 7.93 -1.67 12.11
CA LEU A 491 8.63 -2.61 12.96
C LEU A 491 10.12 -2.78 12.61
N ARG A 492 10.76 -1.72 12.12
CA ARG A 492 12.16 -1.67 11.74
C ARG A 492 13.02 -1.00 12.80
N GLY A 493 14.34 -1.23 12.72
CA GLY A 493 15.31 -0.67 13.66
C GLY A 493 15.36 -1.40 14.98
N GLY A 494 15.75 -0.67 16.05
CA GLY A 494 15.92 -1.21 17.39
C GLY A 494 17.28 -1.85 17.64
N ALA A 495 17.44 -2.42 18.82
CA ALA A 495 18.72 -2.94 19.33
C ALA A 495 19.23 -4.19 18.58
N ASN A 496 18.40 -4.86 17.80
CA ASN A 496 18.74 -6.07 17.08
C ASN A 496 20.00 -5.91 16.20
N GLY A 497 20.94 -6.84 16.31
CA GLY A 497 22.19 -6.88 15.55
C GLY A 497 23.21 -5.81 15.95
N ALA A 498 22.94 -5.05 17.03
CA ALA A 498 23.82 -3.98 17.52
C ALA A 498 24.27 -3.02 16.42
N ARG A 499 23.35 -2.55 15.57
CA ARG A 499 23.66 -1.68 14.43
C ARG A 499 24.35 -0.38 14.83
N ILE A 500 24.20 0.03 16.10
CA ILE A 500 24.89 1.20 16.66
C ILE A 500 26.42 1.14 16.52
N ARG A 501 27.02 -0.06 16.42
CA ARG A 501 28.47 -0.25 16.22
C ARG A 501 28.91 -0.13 14.76
N LEU A 502 27.95 -0.03 13.83
CA LEU A 502 28.18 -0.01 12.39
C LEU A 502 27.91 1.37 11.80
N SER A 503 28.63 1.74 10.73
CA SER A 503 28.27 2.92 9.96
C SER A 503 26.91 2.75 9.27
N PRO A 504 26.09 3.81 9.18
CA PRO A 504 26.40 5.18 9.63
C PRO A 504 26.10 5.45 11.13
N GLN A 505 25.42 4.55 11.86
CA GLN A 505 24.93 4.84 13.22
C GLN A 505 26.06 5.14 14.22
N LYS A 506 27.18 4.43 14.14
CA LYS A 506 28.33 4.68 15.04
C LYS A 506 28.91 6.09 14.92
N ASP A 507 28.70 6.74 13.78
CA ASP A 507 29.26 8.04 13.45
C ASP A 507 28.27 9.19 13.70
N TRP A 508 27.01 8.89 14.10
CA TRP A 508 26.03 9.91 14.41
C TRP A 508 26.40 10.67 15.69
N GLU A 509 26.37 12.01 15.62
CA GLU A 509 26.63 12.88 16.76
C GLU A 509 25.77 12.53 17.98
N ALA A 510 24.49 12.20 17.77
CA ALA A 510 23.56 11.80 18.81
C ALA A 510 24.02 10.55 19.58
N ASN A 511 24.81 9.69 18.97
CA ASN A 511 25.34 8.46 19.58
C ASN A 511 26.68 8.69 20.29
N LYS A 512 27.20 9.94 20.32
CA LYS A 512 28.45 10.29 20.99
C LYS A 512 29.61 9.37 20.60
N PRO A 513 30.14 9.44 19.37
CA PRO A 513 31.07 8.45 18.80
C PRO A 513 32.25 8.06 19.70
N GLU A 514 32.91 9.03 20.35
CA GLU A 514 34.03 8.78 21.27
C GLU A 514 33.63 7.98 22.50
N GLN A 515 32.49 8.31 23.09
CA GLN A 515 31.93 7.57 24.24
C GLN A 515 31.49 6.17 23.81
N LEU A 516 30.80 6.07 22.67
CA LEU A 516 30.37 4.80 22.11
C LEU A 516 31.57 3.86 21.84
N GLU A 517 32.65 4.37 21.24
CA GLU A 517 33.86 3.60 21.03
C GLU A 517 34.46 3.09 22.35
N LYS A 518 34.49 3.94 23.39
CA LYS A 518 34.93 3.53 24.75
C LYS A 518 34.09 2.40 25.28
N VAL A 519 32.76 2.52 25.18
CA VAL A 519 31.82 1.50 25.72
C VAL A 519 31.95 0.19 24.96
N LEU A 520 32.00 0.23 23.62
CA LEU A 520 32.15 -0.97 22.80
C LEU A 520 33.46 -1.70 23.06
N LYS A 521 34.59 -1.00 23.26
CA LYS A 521 35.88 -1.60 23.63
C LYS A 521 35.82 -2.43 24.92
N VAL A 522 34.86 -2.15 25.81
CA VAL A 522 34.62 -2.91 27.05
C VAL A 522 33.61 -4.03 26.83
N LEU A 523 32.51 -3.76 26.11
CA LEU A 523 31.40 -4.72 25.99
C LEU A 523 31.67 -5.82 24.95
N GLU A 524 32.41 -5.54 23.87
CA GLU A 524 32.74 -6.55 22.85
C GLU A 524 33.55 -7.71 23.42
N PRO A 525 34.64 -7.51 24.21
CA PRO A 525 35.33 -8.63 24.86
C PRO A 525 34.48 -9.41 25.84
N ILE A 526 33.50 -8.78 26.50
CA ILE A 526 32.54 -9.49 27.37
C ILE A 526 31.65 -10.40 26.53
N ALA A 527 31.14 -9.90 25.39
CA ALA A 527 30.36 -10.68 24.45
C ALA A 527 31.15 -11.90 23.94
N ASP A 528 32.38 -11.67 23.44
CA ASP A 528 33.24 -12.71 22.91
C ASP A 528 33.55 -13.80 23.95
N SER A 529 33.83 -13.41 25.21
CA SER A 529 34.20 -14.37 26.26
C SER A 529 33.03 -15.12 26.87
N SER A 530 31.81 -14.61 26.70
CA SER A 530 30.58 -15.23 27.24
C SER A 530 29.80 -16.03 26.19
N GLY A 531 30.06 -15.77 24.91
CA GLY A 531 29.28 -16.30 23.79
C GLY A 531 27.94 -15.61 23.60
N ALA A 532 27.65 -14.55 24.36
CA ALA A 532 26.47 -13.72 24.17
C ALA A 532 26.64 -12.83 22.92
N SER A 533 25.53 -12.45 22.26
CA SER A 533 25.62 -11.45 21.21
C SER A 533 25.98 -10.07 21.79
N ILE A 534 26.72 -9.24 21.03
CA ILE A 534 26.99 -7.89 21.45
C ILE A 534 25.72 -7.05 21.63
N ALA A 535 24.64 -7.38 20.88
CA ALA A 535 23.34 -6.75 21.06
C ALA A 535 22.74 -7.04 22.44
N ASP A 536 22.82 -8.31 22.88
CA ASP A 536 22.36 -8.71 24.20
C ASP A 536 23.19 -8.05 25.31
N VAL A 537 24.51 -8.02 25.13
CA VAL A 537 25.41 -7.40 26.14
C VAL A 537 25.15 -5.91 26.28
N ILE A 538 24.92 -5.18 25.19
CA ILE A 538 24.55 -3.75 25.24
C ILE A 538 23.23 -3.54 25.98
N VAL A 539 22.24 -4.41 25.79
CA VAL A 539 20.94 -4.31 26.46
C VAL A 539 21.01 -4.74 27.93
N LEU A 540 21.88 -5.67 28.26
CA LEU A 540 22.10 -6.11 29.65
C LEU A 540 22.89 -5.09 30.48
N ALA A 541 23.73 -4.29 29.81
CA ALA A 541 24.51 -3.24 30.44
C ALA A 541 23.65 -2.05 30.86
#